data_0a5b695d9b13883f31aecc51b35dd588
#
_entry.id   0a5b695d9b13883f31aecc51b35dd588
#
_cell.length_a   1.000
_cell.length_b   1.000
_cell.length_c   1.000
_cell.angle_alpha   90.00
_cell.angle_beta   90.00
_cell.angle_gamma   90.00
#
_symmetry.space_group_name_H-M   'P 1'
#
loop_
_entity.id
_entity.type
_entity.pdbx_description
1 polymer ?
#
loop_
_entity_poly.entity_id
_entity_poly.type
_entity_poly.pdbx_seq_one_letter_code
_entity_poly.pdbx_strand_id
1 'polypeptide(L)'
;MISLKVISHLLDYPTQELWDNRDELIDALQEADELPVTQVAKLMAFIHALMQQELLDAQSNYSELFDRGRARSLLLFEHVHGESRDRGQAMVDLLNQYQQAGITLSSRELPDYLPTYLEYLTLLPTTECIEGLNNIAPILALLGERLKQRGSDYHALFDVLLCLSQSGLEASQLTAQVEKEPLDDTPAALDAVWEEEQVTFLGEGTQCGSGKISQHQRRFAQETAVQYLNVGNSLDTGVQK
;
A
#
# COMPACT_ATOMS: atom_id res chain seq x y z
N MET A 1 -0.95 -18.72 -10.65
CA MET A 1 -2.30 -18.29 -11.12
C MET A 1 -2.13 -17.11 -12.07
N ILE A 2 -2.59 -17.24 -13.31
CA ILE A 2 -2.44 -16.20 -14.36
C ILE A 2 -3.33 -14.99 -14.01
N SER A 3 -4.58 -15.23 -13.65
CA SER A 3 -5.52 -14.17 -13.26
C SER A 3 -5.00 -13.31 -12.10
N LEU A 4 -4.32 -13.91 -11.12
CA LEU A 4 -3.74 -13.18 -10.01
C LEU A 4 -2.63 -12.23 -10.47
N LYS A 5 -1.80 -12.67 -11.44
CA LYS A 5 -0.77 -11.82 -12.03
C LYS A 5 -1.38 -10.66 -12.81
N VAL A 6 -2.43 -10.89 -13.56
CA VAL A 6 -3.15 -9.82 -14.27
C VAL A 6 -3.73 -8.82 -13.27
N ILE A 7 -4.35 -9.30 -12.18
CA ILE A 7 -4.91 -8.42 -11.14
C ILE A 7 -3.82 -7.60 -10.45
N SER A 8 -2.62 -8.15 -10.19
CA SER A 8 -1.52 -7.39 -9.60
C SER A 8 -1.14 -6.18 -10.46
N HIS A 9 -1.03 -6.37 -11.78
CA HIS A 9 -0.76 -5.27 -12.71
C HIS A 9 -1.91 -4.24 -12.81
N LEU A 10 -3.17 -4.69 -12.71
CA LEU A 10 -4.33 -3.81 -12.76
C LEU A 10 -4.51 -2.99 -11.47
N LEU A 11 -3.99 -3.47 -10.34
CA LEU A 11 -4.00 -2.77 -9.05
C LEU A 11 -2.76 -1.88 -8.85
N ASP A 12 -1.76 -1.99 -9.72
CA ASP A 12 -0.61 -1.10 -9.69
C ASP A 12 -0.93 0.26 -10.34
N TYR A 13 -0.04 1.24 -10.12
CA TYR A 13 -0.20 2.56 -10.72
C TYR A 13 -0.27 2.48 -12.25
N PRO A 14 -1.27 3.10 -12.90
CA PRO A 14 -1.45 3.02 -14.34
C PRO A 14 -0.25 3.57 -15.12
N THR A 15 0.34 2.73 -15.98
CA THR A 15 1.50 3.06 -16.80
C THR A 15 1.20 2.95 -18.28
N GLN A 16 2.01 3.59 -19.13
CA GLN A 16 1.90 3.45 -20.58
C GLN A 16 2.10 1.99 -21.01
N GLU A 17 2.99 1.27 -20.34
CA GLU A 17 3.26 -0.14 -20.61
C GLU A 17 2.01 -1.01 -20.41
N LEU A 18 1.21 -0.72 -19.37
CA LEU A 18 -0.06 -1.42 -19.14
C LEU A 18 -1.04 -1.17 -20.29
N TRP A 19 -1.11 0.05 -20.83
CA TRP A 19 -1.96 0.39 -21.99
C TRP A 19 -1.50 -0.30 -23.27
N ASP A 20 -0.20 -0.32 -23.52
CA ASP A 20 0.40 -0.90 -24.72
C ASP A 20 0.23 -2.43 -24.74
N ASN A 21 0.23 -3.08 -23.58
CA ASN A 21 0.10 -4.55 -23.44
C ASN A 21 -1.34 -5.02 -23.11
N ARG A 22 -2.35 -4.19 -23.36
CA ARG A 22 -3.75 -4.50 -23.08
C ARG A 22 -4.20 -5.85 -23.66
N ASP A 23 -3.86 -6.09 -24.93
CA ASP A 23 -4.33 -7.28 -25.64
C ASP A 23 -3.67 -8.54 -25.05
N GLU A 24 -2.42 -8.47 -24.58
CA GLU A 24 -1.74 -9.55 -23.87
C GLU A 24 -2.41 -9.89 -22.53
N LEU A 25 -2.90 -8.86 -21.79
CA LEU A 25 -3.65 -9.08 -20.55
C LEU A 25 -4.98 -9.81 -20.82
N ILE A 26 -5.67 -9.42 -21.90
CA ILE A 26 -6.92 -10.04 -22.32
C ILE A 26 -6.70 -11.49 -22.72
N ASP A 27 -5.68 -11.76 -23.52
CA ASP A 27 -5.33 -13.12 -23.98
C ASP A 27 -4.94 -14.01 -22.78
N ALA A 28 -4.14 -13.48 -21.85
CA ALA A 28 -3.77 -14.20 -20.63
C ALA A 28 -5.00 -14.57 -19.77
N LEU A 29 -5.99 -13.69 -19.68
CA LEU A 29 -7.23 -13.99 -18.95
C LEU A 29 -8.11 -15.04 -19.64
N GLN A 30 -8.08 -15.11 -20.98
CA GLN A 30 -8.81 -16.14 -21.73
C GLN A 30 -8.19 -17.52 -21.55
N GLU A 31 -6.88 -17.59 -21.30
CA GLU A 31 -6.15 -18.83 -21.03
C GLU A 31 -6.23 -19.25 -19.54
N ALA A 32 -6.71 -18.36 -18.66
CA ALA A 32 -6.80 -18.63 -17.22
C ALA A 32 -7.98 -19.57 -16.93
N ASP A 33 -7.69 -20.77 -16.43
CA ASP A 33 -8.65 -21.82 -16.09
C ASP A 33 -8.96 -21.88 -14.56
N GLU A 34 -8.30 -21.03 -13.75
CA GLU A 34 -8.52 -20.95 -12.32
C GLU A 34 -9.77 -20.15 -11.89
N LEU A 35 -10.40 -19.42 -12.84
CA LEU A 35 -11.58 -18.59 -12.56
C LEU A 35 -12.84 -19.08 -13.28
N PRO A 36 -14.02 -18.97 -12.63
CA PRO A 36 -15.30 -19.10 -13.31
C PRO A 36 -15.44 -18.06 -14.44
N VAL A 37 -16.11 -18.46 -15.54
CA VAL A 37 -16.35 -17.57 -16.71
C VAL A 37 -16.97 -16.21 -16.31
N THR A 38 -17.82 -16.21 -15.30
CA THR A 38 -18.46 -14.98 -14.79
C THR A 38 -17.44 -14.02 -14.17
N GLN A 39 -16.39 -14.51 -13.52
CA GLN A 39 -15.34 -13.69 -12.94
C GLN A 39 -14.36 -13.19 -14.01
N VAL A 40 -14.04 -14.03 -14.97
CA VAL A 40 -13.26 -13.60 -16.18
C VAL A 40 -13.99 -12.46 -16.89
N ALA A 41 -15.32 -12.59 -17.10
CA ALA A 41 -16.12 -11.54 -17.72
C ALA A 41 -16.08 -10.20 -16.93
N LYS A 42 -16.07 -10.23 -15.59
CA LYS A 42 -15.91 -9.04 -14.76
C LYS A 42 -14.54 -8.36 -14.96
N LEU A 43 -13.46 -9.16 -14.96
CA LEU A 43 -12.12 -8.63 -15.22
C LEU A 43 -12.02 -8.01 -16.62
N MET A 44 -12.56 -8.67 -17.63
CA MET A 44 -12.60 -8.14 -18.98
C MET A 44 -13.36 -6.82 -19.07
N ALA A 45 -14.52 -6.74 -18.42
CA ALA A 45 -15.30 -5.50 -18.36
C ALA A 45 -14.52 -4.37 -17.67
N PHE A 46 -13.82 -4.67 -16.57
CA PHE A 46 -12.97 -3.70 -15.88
C PHE A 46 -11.82 -3.21 -16.77
N ILE A 47 -11.09 -4.13 -17.45
CA ILE A 47 -10.00 -3.76 -18.36
C ILE A 47 -10.54 -2.85 -19.48
N HIS A 48 -11.67 -3.20 -20.08
CA HIS A 48 -12.26 -2.37 -21.12
C HIS A 48 -12.65 -0.97 -20.61
N ALA A 49 -13.26 -0.87 -19.44
CA ALA A 49 -13.64 0.41 -18.85
C ALA A 49 -12.42 1.28 -18.50
N LEU A 50 -11.38 0.67 -17.92
CA LEU A 50 -10.13 1.35 -17.56
C LEU A 50 -9.41 1.88 -18.81
N MET A 51 -9.26 1.05 -19.83
CA MET A 51 -8.51 1.39 -21.05
C MET A 51 -9.28 2.26 -22.05
N GLN A 52 -10.55 2.59 -21.78
CA GLN A 52 -11.29 3.64 -22.50
C GLN A 52 -10.95 5.04 -22.02
N GLN A 53 -10.34 5.16 -20.83
CA GLN A 53 -9.90 6.44 -20.30
C GLN A 53 -8.55 6.85 -20.93
N GLU A 54 -8.32 8.14 -21.01
CA GLU A 54 -6.97 8.64 -21.26
C GLU A 54 -6.06 8.28 -20.07
N LEU A 55 -4.80 7.93 -20.35
CA LEU A 55 -3.87 7.47 -19.31
C LEU A 55 -3.74 8.47 -18.15
N LEU A 56 -3.65 9.76 -18.43
CA LEU A 56 -3.54 10.80 -17.41
C LEU A 56 -4.78 10.89 -16.52
N ASP A 57 -5.98 10.67 -17.09
CA ASP A 57 -7.22 10.66 -16.32
C ASP A 57 -7.26 9.41 -15.41
N ALA A 58 -6.85 8.25 -15.93
CA ALA A 58 -6.75 7.02 -15.16
C ALA A 58 -5.73 7.16 -14.00
N GLN A 59 -4.58 7.79 -14.23
CA GLN A 59 -3.57 8.08 -13.21
C GLN A 59 -4.10 9.04 -12.13
N SER A 60 -4.80 10.10 -12.54
CA SER A 60 -5.42 11.04 -11.61
C SER A 60 -6.48 10.37 -10.73
N ASN A 61 -7.36 9.56 -11.35
CA ASN A 61 -8.40 8.81 -10.67
C ASN A 61 -7.80 7.77 -9.70
N TYR A 62 -6.72 7.10 -10.09
CA TYR A 62 -6.01 6.15 -9.23
C TYR A 62 -5.46 6.83 -7.97
N SER A 63 -4.72 7.93 -8.14
CA SER A 63 -4.15 8.67 -7.00
C SER A 63 -5.23 9.28 -6.11
N GLU A 64 -6.34 9.77 -6.69
CA GLU A 64 -7.46 10.24 -5.89
C GLU A 64 -8.11 9.11 -5.08
N LEU A 65 -8.15 7.90 -5.62
CA LEU A 65 -8.78 6.76 -4.99
C LEU A 65 -7.91 6.12 -3.91
N PHE A 66 -6.62 5.89 -4.16
CA PHE A 66 -5.75 5.07 -3.32
C PHE A 66 -4.75 5.87 -2.49
N ASP A 67 -4.35 7.08 -2.93
CA ASP A 67 -3.33 7.87 -2.24
C ASP A 67 -3.94 8.91 -1.29
N ARG A 68 -5.25 9.17 -1.38
CA ARG A 68 -5.96 10.10 -0.49
C ARG A 68 -6.66 9.35 0.63
N GLY A 69 -6.10 9.45 1.83
CA GLY A 69 -6.64 8.80 3.03
C GLY A 69 -6.16 7.34 3.18
N ARG A 70 -6.28 6.84 4.41
CA ARG A 70 -5.81 5.49 4.77
C ARG A 70 -6.84 4.40 4.50
N ALA A 71 -8.11 4.75 4.42
CA ALA A 71 -9.20 3.78 4.33
C ALA A 71 -9.13 2.91 3.06
N ARG A 72 -8.57 3.42 1.99
CA ARG A 72 -8.45 2.72 0.69
C ARG A 72 -7.00 2.45 0.29
N SER A 73 -6.04 2.70 1.18
CA SER A 73 -4.64 2.41 0.93
C SER A 73 -4.43 0.95 0.53
N LEU A 74 -3.57 0.72 -0.45
CA LEU A 74 -3.17 -0.63 -0.86
C LEU A 74 -2.03 -1.21 0.00
N LEU A 75 -1.67 -0.53 1.10
CA LEU A 75 -0.71 -1.03 2.09
C LEU A 75 -1.45 -1.90 3.11
N LEU A 76 -1.22 -3.21 3.06
CA LEU A 76 -1.96 -4.21 3.85
C LEU A 76 -1.87 -3.97 5.37
N PHE A 77 -0.69 -3.55 5.84
CA PHE A 77 -0.47 -3.41 7.28
C PHE A 77 -1.09 -2.14 7.88
N GLU A 78 -1.51 -1.19 7.06
CA GLU A 78 -2.30 -0.05 7.52
C GLU A 78 -3.67 -0.48 8.04
N HIS A 79 -4.22 -1.57 7.51
CA HIS A 79 -5.52 -2.10 7.91
C HIS A 79 -5.47 -3.00 9.15
N VAL A 80 -4.28 -3.52 9.52
CA VAL A 80 -4.11 -4.49 10.61
C VAL A 80 -3.37 -3.90 11.79
N HIS A 81 -2.24 -3.25 11.55
CA HIS A 81 -1.31 -2.82 12.60
C HIS A 81 -1.38 -1.33 12.91
N GLY A 82 -1.97 -0.53 12.03
CA GLY A 82 -1.92 0.92 12.16
C GLY A 82 -0.46 1.42 12.31
N GLU A 83 -0.20 2.26 13.32
CA GLU A 83 1.13 2.80 13.63
C GLU A 83 1.86 2.00 14.74
N SER A 84 1.54 0.74 14.92
CA SER A 84 2.13 -0.07 15.98
C SER A 84 3.58 -0.46 15.68
N ARG A 85 4.37 -0.70 16.74
CA ARG A 85 5.75 -1.20 16.65
C ARG A 85 5.83 -2.56 15.93
N ASP A 86 4.76 -3.34 16.00
CA ASP A 86 4.67 -4.67 15.40
C ASP A 86 4.66 -4.62 13.87
N ARG A 87 4.21 -3.48 13.28
CA ARG A 87 4.27 -3.25 11.83
C ARG A 87 5.69 -3.38 11.28
N GLY A 88 6.69 -2.81 11.99
CA GLY A 88 8.08 -2.90 11.56
C GLY A 88 8.60 -4.33 11.47
N GLN A 89 8.27 -5.17 12.45
CA GLN A 89 8.66 -6.59 12.44
C GLN A 89 7.94 -7.35 11.33
N ALA A 90 6.65 -7.13 11.15
CA ALA A 90 5.88 -7.76 10.07
C ALA A 90 6.44 -7.42 8.67
N MET A 91 6.90 -6.16 8.47
CA MET A 91 7.58 -5.76 7.23
C MET A 91 8.87 -6.54 6.98
N VAL A 92 9.70 -6.72 8.03
CA VAL A 92 10.95 -7.50 7.93
C VAL A 92 10.66 -8.97 7.62
N ASP A 93 9.65 -9.54 8.26
CA ASP A 93 9.26 -10.93 8.05
C ASP A 93 8.77 -11.16 6.61
N LEU A 94 7.98 -10.22 6.08
CA LEU A 94 7.49 -10.27 4.70
C LEU A 94 8.63 -10.13 3.67
N LEU A 95 9.58 -9.20 3.91
CA LEU A 95 10.79 -9.07 3.10
C LEU A 95 11.61 -10.35 3.05
N ASN A 96 11.76 -11.04 4.17
CA ASN A 96 12.46 -12.32 4.23
C ASN A 96 11.75 -13.40 3.39
N GLN A 97 10.42 -13.43 3.40
CA GLN A 97 9.64 -14.35 2.56
C GLN A 97 9.86 -14.07 1.07
N TYR A 98 9.85 -12.79 0.66
CA TYR A 98 10.11 -12.39 -0.72
C TYR A 98 11.50 -12.79 -1.18
N GLN A 99 12.53 -12.56 -0.35
CA GLN A 99 13.91 -12.97 -0.66
C GLN A 99 14.05 -14.48 -0.83
N GLN A 100 13.36 -15.28 0.00
CA GLN A 100 13.33 -16.73 -0.13
C GLN A 100 12.66 -17.19 -1.43
N ALA A 101 11.67 -16.46 -1.91
CA ALA A 101 11.01 -16.69 -3.20
C ALA A 101 11.77 -16.12 -4.41
N GLY A 102 12.91 -15.44 -4.18
CA GLY A 102 13.75 -14.86 -5.23
C GLY A 102 13.31 -13.46 -5.68
N ILE A 103 12.41 -12.81 -4.95
CA ILE A 103 12.02 -11.40 -5.21
C ILE A 103 12.96 -10.47 -4.46
N THR A 104 13.44 -9.45 -5.17
CA THR A 104 14.20 -8.33 -4.59
C THR A 104 13.43 -7.05 -4.85
N LEU A 105 12.92 -6.45 -3.79
CA LEU A 105 12.23 -5.16 -3.87
C LEU A 105 13.21 -4.02 -4.12
N SER A 106 12.75 -2.99 -4.82
CA SER A 106 13.49 -1.74 -4.88
C SER A 106 13.51 -1.08 -3.50
N SER A 107 14.52 -0.24 -3.23
CA SER A 107 14.68 0.42 -1.92
C SER A 107 13.54 1.40 -1.58
N ARG A 108 12.62 1.65 -2.50
CA ARG A 108 11.50 2.59 -2.34
C ARG A 108 10.14 1.90 -2.21
N GLU A 109 10.07 0.60 -2.47
CA GLU A 109 8.82 -0.16 -2.39
C GLU A 109 8.61 -0.70 -0.98
N LEU A 110 7.38 -0.58 -0.50
CA LEU A 110 6.98 -1.15 0.78
C LEU A 110 6.55 -2.62 0.58
N PRO A 111 7.02 -3.55 1.43
CA PRO A 111 6.73 -4.98 1.27
C PRO A 111 5.24 -5.30 1.33
N ASP A 112 4.47 -4.53 2.11
CA ASP A 112 3.04 -4.73 2.31
C ASP A 112 2.16 -4.09 1.23
N TYR A 113 2.76 -3.61 0.13
CA TYR A 113 2.00 -3.12 -1.02
C TYR A 113 1.28 -4.27 -1.71
N LEU A 114 -0.05 -4.18 -1.78
CA LEU A 114 -0.90 -5.28 -2.26
C LEU A 114 -0.50 -5.82 -3.63
N PRO A 115 -0.26 -5.01 -4.69
CA PRO A 115 0.19 -5.54 -5.98
C PRO A 115 1.45 -6.40 -5.87
N THR A 116 2.46 -5.96 -5.14
CA THR A 116 3.70 -6.71 -4.91
C THR A 116 3.46 -8.01 -4.14
N TYR A 117 2.58 -7.98 -3.14
CA TYR A 117 2.18 -9.18 -2.40
C TYR A 117 1.47 -10.19 -3.32
N LEU A 118 0.58 -9.73 -4.20
CA LEU A 118 -0.08 -10.60 -5.18
C LEU A 118 0.92 -11.21 -6.16
N GLU A 119 1.90 -10.45 -6.64
CA GLU A 119 2.98 -10.95 -7.49
C GLU A 119 3.77 -12.06 -6.78
N TYR A 120 4.16 -11.83 -5.52
CA TYR A 120 4.79 -12.85 -4.69
C TYR A 120 3.96 -14.14 -4.64
N LEU A 121 2.66 -14.03 -4.39
CA LEU A 121 1.78 -15.19 -4.32
C LEU A 121 1.75 -16.00 -5.63
N THR A 122 1.96 -15.35 -6.78
CA THR A 122 2.00 -16.07 -8.08
C THR A 122 3.18 -17.02 -8.21
N LEU A 123 4.25 -16.81 -7.45
CA LEU A 123 5.45 -17.66 -7.46
C LEU A 123 5.30 -18.89 -6.55
N LEU A 124 4.30 -18.91 -5.67
CA LEU A 124 4.05 -20.00 -4.75
C LEU A 124 3.21 -21.13 -5.40
N PRO A 125 3.29 -22.35 -4.86
CA PRO A 125 2.35 -23.41 -5.19
C PRO A 125 0.90 -22.96 -4.99
N THR A 126 -0.03 -23.46 -5.80
CA THR A 126 -1.44 -23.02 -5.78
C THR A 126 -2.08 -23.08 -4.39
N THR A 127 -1.77 -24.09 -3.59
CA THR A 127 -2.30 -24.23 -2.22
C THR A 127 -1.81 -23.12 -1.30
N GLU A 128 -0.53 -22.78 -1.34
CA GLU A 128 0.07 -21.71 -0.55
C GLU A 128 -0.41 -20.33 -1.04
N CYS A 129 -0.59 -20.18 -2.34
CA CYS A 129 -1.16 -18.97 -2.93
C CYS A 129 -2.60 -18.72 -2.41
N ILE A 130 -3.46 -19.74 -2.41
CA ILE A 130 -4.83 -19.65 -1.87
C ILE A 130 -4.79 -19.35 -0.37
N GLU A 131 -3.91 -19.98 0.39
CA GLU A 131 -3.74 -19.71 1.82
C GLU A 131 -3.30 -18.25 2.06
N GLY A 132 -2.34 -17.75 1.28
CA GLY A 132 -1.91 -16.35 1.33
C GLY A 132 -3.04 -15.36 1.06
N LEU A 133 -3.86 -15.63 0.03
CA LEU A 133 -5.05 -14.82 -0.25
C LEU A 133 -6.08 -14.91 0.88
N ASN A 134 -6.29 -16.10 1.44
CA ASN A 134 -7.24 -16.30 2.53
C ASN A 134 -6.82 -15.54 3.80
N ASN A 135 -5.52 -15.44 4.09
CA ASN A 135 -5.00 -14.68 5.23
C ASN A 135 -5.31 -13.18 5.14
N ILE A 136 -5.37 -12.61 3.93
CA ILE A 136 -5.72 -11.21 3.71
C ILE A 136 -7.18 -10.99 3.30
N ALA A 137 -7.99 -12.03 3.19
CA ALA A 137 -9.37 -11.95 2.73
C ALA A 137 -10.25 -10.93 3.50
N PRO A 138 -10.12 -10.77 4.84
CA PRO A 138 -10.85 -9.72 5.55
C PRO A 138 -10.49 -8.30 5.08
N ILE A 139 -9.22 -8.05 4.73
CA ILE A 139 -8.77 -6.76 4.20
C ILE A 139 -9.32 -6.55 2.78
N LEU A 140 -9.26 -7.60 1.95
CA LEU A 140 -9.80 -7.56 0.59
C LEU A 140 -11.31 -7.27 0.60
N ALA A 141 -12.07 -7.89 1.51
CA ALA A 141 -13.50 -7.64 1.65
C ALA A 141 -13.79 -6.19 2.07
N LEU A 142 -13.01 -5.66 3.01
CA LEU A 142 -13.15 -4.29 3.49
C LEU A 142 -12.84 -3.26 2.39
N LEU A 143 -11.72 -3.43 1.68
CA LEU A 143 -11.35 -2.57 0.57
C LEU A 143 -12.36 -2.64 -0.58
N GLY A 144 -12.79 -3.85 -0.95
CA GLY A 144 -13.80 -4.05 -1.99
C GLY A 144 -15.10 -3.30 -1.70
N GLU A 145 -15.61 -3.37 -0.45
CA GLU A 145 -16.83 -2.67 -0.08
C GLU A 145 -16.65 -1.14 -0.05
N ARG A 146 -15.51 -0.63 0.46
CA ARG A 146 -15.19 0.80 0.45
C ARG A 146 -15.11 1.37 -0.97
N LEU A 147 -14.49 0.63 -1.88
CA LEU A 147 -14.41 1.00 -3.31
C LEU A 147 -15.78 1.00 -3.97
N LYS A 148 -16.61 0.00 -3.67
CA LYS A 148 -17.98 -0.10 -4.17
C LYS A 148 -18.84 1.07 -3.73
N GLN A 149 -18.76 1.49 -2.47
CA GLN A 149 -19.47 2.65 -1.95
C GLN A 149 -19.06 3.97 -2.60
N ARG A 150 -17.81 4.06 -3.09
CA ARG A 150 -17.32 5.18 -3.89
C ARG A 150 -17.73 5.09 -5.36
N GLY A 151 -18.45 4.04 -5.76
CA GLY A 151 -18.82 3.83 -7.17
C GLY A 151 -17.63 3.53 -8.08
N SER A 152 -16.52 3.05 -7.51
CA SER A 152 -15.32 2.73 -8.28
C SER A 152 -15.37 1.31 -8.82
N ASP A 153 -15.12 1.13 -10.11
CA ASP A 153 -15.07 -0.19 -10.77
C ASP A 153 -13.94 -1.07 -10.23
N TYR A 154 -12.95 -0.51 -9.55
CA TYR A 154 -11.87 -1.27 -8.91
C TYR A 154 -12.40 -2.30 -7.89
N HIS A 155 -13.59 -2.13 -7.32
CA HIS A 155 -14.19 -3.13 -6.43
C HIS A 155 -14.29 -4.52 -7.07
N ALA A 156 -14.46 -4.58 -8.40
CA ALA A 156 -14.57 -5.86 -9.12
C ALA A 156 -13.30 -6.71 -9.01
N LEU A 157 -12.11 -6.09 -8.92
CA LEU A 157 -10.84 -6.80 -8.73
C LEU A 157 -10.81 -7.50 -7.36
N PHE A 158 -11.31 -6.84 -6.32
CA PHE A 158 -11.39 -7.38 -4.96
C PHE A 158 -12.41 -8.53 -4.87
N ASP A 159 -13.55 -8.43 -5.56
CA ASP A 159 -14.51 -9.54 -5.65
C ASP A 159 -13.87 -10.80 -6.26
N VAL A 160 -13.03 -10.62 -7.29
CA VAL A 160 -12.30 -11.74 -7.93
C VAL A 160 -11.23 -12.31 -6.99
N LEU A 161 -10.47 -11.45 -6.28
CA LEU A 161 -9.49 -11.90 -5.29
C LEU A 161 -10.14 -12.70 -4.15
N LEU A 162 -11.32 -12.27 -3.68
CA LEU A 162 -12.10 -13.02 -2.69
C LEU A 162 -12.58 -14.37 -3.23
N CYS A 163 -12.97 -14.45 -4.51
CA CYS A 163 -13.30 -15.72 -5.16
C CYS A 163 -12.09 -16.67 -5.20
N LEU A 164 -10.90 -16.15 -5.56
CA LEU A 164 -9.65 -16.92 -5.59
C LEU A 164 -9.18 -17.37 -4.21
N SER A 165 -9.44 -16.58 -3.17
CA SER A 165 -9.07 -16.91 -1.79
C SER A 165 -9.82 -18.11 -1.21
N GLN A 166 -10.98 -18.46 -1.79
CA GLN A 166 -11.86 -19.51 -1.30
C GLN A 166 -12.30 -19.32 0.17
N SER A 167 -12.21 -18.08 0.69
CA SER A 167 -12.52 -17.76 2.09
C SER A 167 -14.01 -17.85 2.42
N GLY A 168 -14.90 -17.79 1.42
CA GLY A 168 -16.33 -17.65 1.61
C GLY A 168 -16.78 -16.26 2.10
N LEU A 169 -15.85 -15.31 2.21
CA LEU A 169 -16.19 -13.92 2.54
C LEU A 169 -16.65 -13.17 1.29
N GLU A 170 -17.62 -12.29 1.49
CA GLU A 170 -18.10 -11.37 0.45
C GLU A 170 -18.01 -9.94 0.98
N ALA A 171 -17.60 -8.99 0.12
CA ALA A 171 -17.53 -7.58 0.48
C ALA A 171 -18.88 -7.05 0.98
N SER A 172 -19.99 -7.51 0.40
CA SER A 172 -21.38 -7.15 0.78
C SER A 172 -21.72 -7.39 2.25
N GLN A 173 -21.02 -8.28 2.94
CA GLN A 173 -21.23 -8.55 4.38
C GLN A 173 -20.78 -7.37 5.26
N LEU A 174 -19.93 -6.47 4.74
CA LEU A 174 -19.39 -5.33 5.44
C LEU A 174 -20.11 -4.01 5.15
N THR A 175 -21.13 -4.01 4.27
CA THR A 175 -21.85 -2.79 3.83
C THR A 175 -22.30 -1.94 5.02
N ALA A 176 -23.00 -2.54 6.01
CA ALA A 176 -23.52 -1.81 7.17
C ALA A 176 -22.42 -1.26 8.11
N GLN A 177 -21.21 -1.81 8.06
CA GLN A 177 -20.05 -1.33 8.78
C GLN A 177 -19.44 -0.12 8.05
N VAL A 178 -19.16 -0.28 6.75
CA VAL A 178 -18.48 0.72 5.93
C VAL A 178 -19.34 1.97 5.75
N GLU A 179 -20.69 1.84 5.64
CA GLU A 179 -21.62 2.99 5.60
C GLU A 179 -21.51 3.93 6.80
N LYS A 180 -21.02 3.44 7.93
CA LYS A 180 -20.86 4.23 9.17
C LYS A 180 -19.49 4.83 9.32
N GLU A 181 -18.53 4.46 8.47
CA GLU A 181 -17.18 4.99 8.53
C GLU A 181 -17.18 6.46 8.09
N PRO A 182 -16.45 7.35 8.81
CA PRO A 182 -16.27 8.71 8.36
C PRO A 182 -15.42 8.73 7.08
N LEU A 183 -15.68 9.71 6.21
CA LEU A 183 -14.86 9.93 5.03
C LEU A 183 -13.51 10.51 5.45
N ASP A 184 -12.41 9.83 5.11
CA ASP A 184 -11.04 10.19 5.47
C ASP A 184 -10.29 11.03 4.40
N ASP A 185 -10.90 11.19 3.23
CA ASP A 185 -10.35 11.90 2.08
C ASP A 185 -10.96 13.31 1.86
N THR A 186 -11.78 13.77 2.79
CA THR A 186 -12.27 15.15 2.75
C THR A 186 -11.15 16.15 3.11
N PRO A 187 -11.16 17.36 2.55
CA PRO A 187 -10.17 18.38 2.91
C PRO A 187 -10.06 18.58 4.43
N ALA A 188 -11.20 18.59 5.15
CA ALA A 188 -11.23 18.74 6.60
C ALA A 188 -10.59 17.54 7.34
N ALA A 189 -10.78 16.31 6.84
CA ALA A 189 -10.17 15.12 7.43
C ALA A 189 -8.64 15.11 7.18
N LEU A 190 -8.20 15.51 5.99
CA LEU A 190 -6.78 15.63 5.65
C LEU A 190 -6.12 16.74 6.49
N ASP A 191 -6.76 17.89 6.65
CA ASP A 191 -6.24 18.99 7.49
C ASP A 191 -6.13 18.56 8.95
N ALA A 192 -7.08 17.77 9.48
CA ALA A 192 -7.02 17.25 10.83
C ALA A 192 -5.80 16.34 11.08
N VAL A 193 -5.45 15.48 10.12
CA VAL A 193 -4.23 14.64 10.19
C VAL A 193 -2.98 15.50 10.25
N TRP A 194 -2.89 16.56 9.42
CA TRP A 194 -1.76 17.49 9.44
C TRP A 194 -1.66 18.30 10.73
N GLU A 195 -2.80 18.66 11.32
CA GLU A 195 -2.83 19.37 12.60
C GLU A 195 -2.35 18.48 13.75
N GLU A 196 -2.73 17.20 13.78
CA GLU A 196 -2.25 16.24 14.78
C GLU A 196 -0.73 16.04 14.70
N GLU A 197 -0.17 15.95 13.50
CA GLU A 197 1.28 15.84 13.30
C GLU A 197 2.03 17.12 13.74
N GLN A 198 1.47 18.31 13.49
CA GLN A 198 2.09 19.58 13.91
C GLN A 198 2.12 19.77 15.44
N VAL A 199 1.09 19.31 16.16
CA VAL A 199 1.01 19.42 17.62
C VAL A 199 2.13 18.64 18.30
N THR A 200 2.54 17.50 17.76
CA THR A 200 3.66 16.72 18.31
C THR A 200 5.01 17.40 18.17
N PHE A 201 5.22 18.24 17.16
CA PHE A 201 6.48 18.99 16.98
C PHE A 201 6.54 20.31 17.79
N LEU A 202 5.42 20.95 18.05
CA LEU A 202 5.36 22.24 18.76
C LEU A 202 5.07 22.12 20.27
N GLY A 203 4.61 20.94 20.72
CA GLY A 203 4.24 20.70 22.12
C GLY A 203 5.40 20.65 23.12
N GLU A 204 6.65 20.64 22.69
CA GLU A 204 7.83 20.55 23.58
C GLU A 204 8.56 21.88 23.82
N GLY A 205 8.03 23.00 23.32
CA GLY A 205 8.75 24.30 23.29
C GLY A 205 8.47 25.31 24.40
N THR A 206 7.42 25.16 25.23
CA THR A 206 7.09 26.20 26.21
C THR A 206 6.34 25.67 27.45
N GLN A 207 7.04 25.07 28.39
CA GLN A 207 6.75 25.25 29.81
C GLN A 207 7.93 24.77 30.67
N CYS A 208 8.73 25.71 31.18
CA CYS A 208 9.53 25.51 32.37
C CYS A 208 8.58 25.32 33.57
N GLY A 209 8.33 24.07 33.97
CA GLY A 209 7.56 23.73 35.15
C GLY A 209 7.68 22.24 35.43
N SER A 210 8.56 21.88 36.36
CA SER A 210 8.71 20.61 37.10
C SER A 210 7.74 19.47 36.75
N GLY A 211 7.95 18.77 35.65
CA GLY A 211 7.27 17.53 35.27
C GLY A 211 8.31 16.44 35.01
N LYS A 212 8.13 15.28 35.60
CA LYS A 212 9.04 14.12 35.55
C LYS A 212 9.40 13.75 34.09
N ILE A 213 10.64 14.04 33.72
CA ILE A 213 11.24 13.56 32.45
C ILE A 213 11.12 12.04 32.44
N SER A 214 10.47 11.49 31.41
CA SER A 214 10.31 10.04 31.28
C SER A 214 11.68 9.37 31.18
N GLN A 215 11.79 8.12 31.67
CA GLN A 215 13.06 7.37 31.63
C GLN A 215 13.58 7.18 30.19
N HIS A 216 12.73 7.28 29.19
CA HIS A 216 13.08 7.19 27.77
C HIS A 216 13.84 8.43 27.29
N GLN A 217 13.43 9.63 27.70
CA GLN A 217 14.10 10.89 27.34
C GLN A 217 15.49 11.01 27.97
N ARG A 218 15.72 10.43 29.17
CA ARG A 218 17.05 10.42 29.81
C ARG A 218 18.11 9.60 29.08
N ARG A 219 17.72 8.58 28.33
CA ARG A 219 18.66 7.73 27.56
C ARG A 219 19.19 8.43 26.31
N PHE A 220 18.41 9.31 25.68
CA PHE A 220 18.81 10.01 24.45
C PHE A 220 19.42 11.40 24.72
N ALA A 221 19.28 11.96 25.91
CA ALA A 221 19.88 13.25 26.27
C ALA A 221 21.37 13.17 26.65
N GLN A 222 21.95 11.95 26.76
CA GLN A 222 23.36 11.77 27.15
C GLN A 222 24.32 11.45 26.00
N GLU A 223 23.84 11.27 24.77
CA GLU A 223 24.72 10.93 23.64
C GLU A 223 24.35 11.78 22.42
N THR A 224 24.77 13.01 22.37
CA THR A 224 25.22 13.68 21.14
C THR A 224 25.77 15.07 21.48
N ALA A 225 27.01 15.12 21.91
CA ALA A 225 27.78 16.35 21.73
C ALA A 225 28.04 16.50 20.22
N VAL A 226 27.44 17.51 19.62
CA VAL A 226 27.66 17.86 18.21
C VAL A 226 29.12 18.26 18.07
N GLN A 227 29.94 17.38 17.49
CA GLN A 227 31.31 17.73 17.09
C GLN A 227 31.23 18.56 15.82
N TYR A 228 31.42 19.85 15.94
CA TYR A 228 31.69 20.72 14.79
C TYR A 228 33.06 20.35 14.20
N LEU A 229 33.06 19.71 13.03
CA LEU A 229 34.29 19.58 12.24
C LEU A 229 34.71 20.96 11.75
N ASN A 230 35.77 21.51 12.38
CA ASN A 230 36.42 22.72 11.94
C ASN A 230 37.19 22.40 10.66
N VAL A 231 36.63 22.67 9.49
CA VAL A 231 37.31 22.63 8.21
C VAL A 231 38.17 23.90 8.13
N GLY A 232 39.31 23.84 8.75
CA GLY A 232 40.33 24.90 8.67
C GLY A 232 40.87 25.01 7.25
N ASN A 233 40.66 26.16 6.66
CA ASN A 233 41.27 26.66 5.46
C ASN A 233 42.81 26.64 5.62
N SER A 234 43.50 25.74 4.96
CA SER A 234 44.95 25.85 4.75
C SER A 234 45.26 26.12 3.28
N LEU A 235 44.98 27.34 2.86
CA LEU A 235 45.72 27.98 1.78
C LEU A 235 46.81 28.82 2.47
N ASP A 236 48.02 28.32 2.55
CA ASP A 236 49.17 29.19 2.72
C ASP A 236 50.26 28.85 1.70
N THR A 237 50.42 29.83 0.87
CA THR A 237 51.44 30.01 -0.12
C THR A 237 52.81 30.25 0.56
N GLY A 238 53.80 29.45 0.28
CA GLY A 238 55.20 29.66 0.70
C GLY A 238 56.13 29.66 -0.50
N VAL A 239 56.34 30.84 -1.06
CA VAL A 239 57.45 31.14 -1.97
C VAL A 239 58.65 31.68 -1.15
N GLN A 240 59.89 31.34 -1.61
CA GLN A 240 61.22 31.89 -1.26
C GLN A 240 61.98 31.20 -0.11
N LYS A 241 63.11 30.67 -0.30
CA LYS A 241 64.41 31.01 -1.04
C LYS A 241 65.19 29.74 -1.24
#